data_76b4e10a94bd86f21de3ccc3d603fb23
#
_entry.id   76b4e10a94bd86f21de3ccc3d603fb23
#
_cell.length_a   1.000
_cell.length_b   1.000
_cell.length_c   1.000
_cell.angle_alpha   90.00
_cell.angle_beta   90.00
_cell.angle_gamma   90.00
#
_symmetry.space_group_name_H-M   'P 1'
#
loop_
_entity.id
_entity.type
_entity.pdbx_description
1 polymer ?
#
loop_
_entity_poly.entity_id
_entity_poly.type
_entity_poly.pdbx_seq_one_letter_code
_entity_poly.pdbx_strand_id
1 'polypeptide(L)'
;MKNVTAEEMTAVPMTMTVQEYIPMLLMNTAFEPGTCMEFIESLTDPDVKKMAYAEYYYFSGQHEKAVEYASPYLNHENAMIQMSACLIYSFANLSLNHICDAKRGLDRLQDSLAQYAHADQANEALMAFIGGASRVLLHLPTDGLPNMAESIRFLPEGMRFWGCYVMAHEAYLKQEYGQSLGIVQACQSMSTKTYPIAHIYLDLMGAMDAMNLRKTELAKKYFMDAWETARPDDLIEGIGEHHGLLQGLIETCMRDDWPEDYKRIIEITYRFSYGWRRIHNSDTNEEVADNLTTTEFTIAMLASRGWSNAEIAEHMRLSERTVKQHLSTVYTNIDKRSQLNEYMLR
;
A
#
# COMPACT_ATOMS: atom_id res chain seq x y z
N MET A 1 -36.35 28.31 5.03
CA MET A 1 -35.08 27.59 5.26
C MET A 1 -35.25 26.84 6.59
N LYS A 2 -35.53 25.55 6.56
CA LYS A 2 -35.59 24.72 7.77
C LYS A 2 -34.20 24.21 8.05
N ASN A 3 -33.70 24.48 9.26
CA ASN A 3 -32.45 23.90 9.75
C ASN A 3 -32.65 22.37 9.87
N VAL A 4 -31.94 21.62 9.07
CA VAL A 4 -31.77 20.17 9.27
C VAL A 4 -30.75 20.03 10.38
N THR A 5 -31.18 19.52 11.51
CA THR A 5 -30.36 19.26 12.68
C THR A 5 -29.49 18.02 12.43
N ALA A 6 -28.28 18.01 12.99
CA ALA A 6 -27.25 16.96 12.85
C ALA A 6 -27.64 15.58 13.45
N GLU A 7 -28.90 15.38 13.83
CA GLU A 7 -29.40 14.15 14.48
C GLU A 7 -30.01 13.12 13.51
N GLU A 8 -30.04 13.38 12.18
CA GLU A 8 -30.66 12.45 11.22
C GLU A 8 -29.66 11.67 10.35
N MET A 9 -28.39 11.65 10.71
CA MET A 9 -27.44 10.68 10.14
C MET A 9 -27.33 9.41 11.01
N THR A 10 -28.46 8.79 11.31
CA THR A 10 -28.42 7.38 11.72
C THR A 10 -27.98 6.57 10.52
N ALA A 11 -26.83 5.89 10.66
CA ALA A 11 -26.32 4.97 9.67
C ALA A 11 -27.44 4.00 9.25
N VAL A 12 -27.90 4.11 8.00
CA VAL A 12 -28.82 3.12 7.43
C VAL A 12 -28.06 1.80 7.44
N PRO A 13 -28.56 0.74 8.06
CA PRO A 13 -27.89 -0.56 8.03
C PRO A 13 -27.63 -0.94 6.57
N MET A 14 -26.37 -1.12 6.21
CA MET A 14 -26.00 -1.48 4.87
C MET A 14 -26.35 -2.95 4.65
N THR A 15 -27.47 -3.23 4.02
CA THR A 15 -27.97 -4.60 3.70
C THR A 15 -27.26 -5.16 2.47
N MET A 16 -25.93 -4.99 2.38
CA MET A 16 -25.15 -5.55 1.29
C MET A 16 -25.20 -7.07 1.38
N THR A 17 -25.64 -7.71 0.30
CA THR A 17 -25.68 -9.16 0.15
C THR A 17 -24.44 -9.65 -0.58
N VAL A 18 -24.15 -10.97 -0.51
CA VAL A 18 -23.07 -11.61 -1.26
C VAL A 18 -23.14 -11.32 -2.76
N GLN A 19 -24.35 -11.19 -3.34
CA GLN A 19 -24.52 -10.91 -4.76
C GLN A 19 -24.14 -9.46 -5.15
N GLU A 20 -24.17 -8.55 -4.19
CA GLU A 20 -23.82 -7.12 -4.39
C GLU A 20 -22.38 -6.83 -3.97
N TYR A 21 -21.65 -7.83 -3.47
CA TYR A 21 -20.29 -7.67 -2.96
C TYR A 21 -19.33 -7.23 -4.05
N ILE A 22 -18.55 -6.19 -3.73
CA ILE A 22 -17.47 -5.67 -4.56
C ILE A 22 -16.14 -6.14 -3.96
N PRO A 23 -15.18 -6.62 -4.75
CA PRO A 23 -13.88 -7.05 -4.22
C PRO A 23 -13.20 -5.94 -3.42
N MET A 24 -12.56 -6.31 -2.32
CA MET A 24 -11.88 -5.39 -1.42
C MET A 24 -12.83 -4.29 -0.90
N LEU A 25 -13.85 -4.74 -0.16
CA LEU A 25 -14.98 -3.91 0.27
C LEU A 25 -14.55 -2.66 1.06
N LEU A 26 -13.66 -2.80 2.05
CA LEU A 26 -13.22 -1.66 2.87
C LEU A 26 -12.46 -0.63 2.04
N MET A 27 -11.62 -1.10 1.13
CA MET A 27 -10.88 -0.28 0.20
C MET A 27 -11.81 0.58 -0.68
N ASN A 28 -13.01 0.03 -0.99
CA ASN A 28 -13.99 0.63 -1.88
C ASN A 28 -15.13 1.35 -1.17
N THR A 29 -15.11 1.39 0.16
CA THR A 29 -16.16 2.03 0.96
C THR A 29 -15.71 3.38 1.48
N ALA A 30 -16.60 4.37 1.34
CA ALA A 30 -16.41 5.67 1.97
C ALA A 30 -16.90 5.59 3.41
N PHE A 31 -16.02 5.96 4.36
CA PHE A 31 -16.36 6.12 5.77
C PHE A 31 -15.47 7.22 6.40
N GLU A 32 -15.89 7.76 7.52
CA GLU A 32 -15.08 8.75 8.25
C GLU A 32 -13.96 8.04 9.02
N PRO A 33 -12.73 8.57 9.05
CA PRO A 33 -11.66 8.03 9.90
C PRO A 33 -12.11 7.87 11.35
N GLY A 34 -11.86 6.70 11.93
CA GLY A 34 -12.31 6.31 13.26
C GLY A 34 -13.64 5.52 13.30
N THR A 35 -14.26 5.28 12.15
CA THR A 35 -15.53 4.54 12.07
C THR A 35 -15.47 3.21 11.32
N CYS A 36 -14.29 2.73 10.98
CA CYS A 36 -14.09 1.48 10.24
C CYS A 36 -14.77 0.29 10.93
N MET A 37 -14.57 0.14 12.24
CA MET A 37 -15.16 -0.97 13.00
C MET A 37 -16.69 -0.85 13.08
N GLU A 38 -17.24 0.37 13.24
CA GLU A 38 -18.69 0.58 13.21
C GLU A 38 -19.28 0.17 11.86
N PHE A 39 -18.60 0.50 10.76
CA PHE A 39 -18.99 0.07 9.43
C PHE A 39 -19.00 -1.47 9.31
N ILE A 40 -17.91 -2.16 9.71
CA ILE A 40 -17.83 -3.62 9.67
C ILE A 40 -18.95 -4.26 10.50
N GLU A 41 -19.20 -3.74 11.72
CA GLU A 41 -20.24 -4.27 12.59
C GLU A 41 -21.65 -4.08 12.03
N SER A 42 -21.88 -3.04 11.21
CA SER A 42 -23.16 -2.78 10.56
C SER A 42 -23.49 -3.78 9.43
N LEU A 43 -22.51 -4.52 8.91
CA LEU A 43 -22.71 -5.50 7.85
C LEU A 43 -23.52 -6.69 8.39
N THR A 44 -24.57 -7.07 7.68
CA THR A 44 -25.51 -8.13 8.10
C THR A 44 -25.19 -9.49 7.52
N ASP A 45 -24.61 -9.54 6.31
CA ASP A 45 -24.21 -10.78 5.68
C ASP A 45 -22.93 -11.32 6.34
N PRO A 46 -22.93 -12.60 6.80
CA PRO A 46 -21.81 -13.16 7.54
C PRO A 46 -20.51 -13.28 6.72
N ASP A 47 -20.61 -13.61 5.43
CA ASP A 47 -19.44 -13.80 4.57
C ASP A 47 -18.84 -12.46 4.17
N VAL A 48 -19.68 -11.50 3.82
CA VAL A 48 -19.28 -10.10 3.56
C VAL A 48 -18.60 -9.51 4.80
N LYS A 49 -19.19 -9.69 5.98
CA LYS A 49 -18.64 -9.20 7.25
C LYS A 49 -17.29 -9.84 7.57
N LYS A 50 -17.14 -11.16 7.35
CA LYS A 50 -15.87 -11.86 7.55
C LYS A 50 -14.78 -11.38 6.60
N MET A 51 -15.11 -11.12 5.35
CA MET A 51 -14.16 -10.57 4.40
C MET A 51 -13.75 -9.14 4.76
N ALA A 52 -14.67 -8.30 5.22
CA ALA A 52 -14.34 -6.97 5.73
C ALA A 52 -13.38 -7.02 6.93
N TYR A 53 -13.57 -7.99 7.84
CA TYR A 53 -12.61 -8.24 8.91
C TYR A 53 -11.25 -8.70 8.39
N ALA A 54 -11.20 -9.58 7.38
CA ALA A 54 -9.93 -10.01 6.78
C ALA A 54 -9.15 -8.83 6.21
N GLU A 55 -9.84 -7.92 5.50
CA GLU A 55 -9.26 -6.68 4.98
C GLU A 55 -8.77 -5.77 6.12
N TYR A 56 -9.59 -5.54 7.15
CA TYR A 56 -9.20 -4.75 8.31
C TYR A 56 -7.94 -5.29 9.00
N TYR A 57 -7.90 -6.59 9.25
CA TYR A 57 -6.72 -7.22 9.87
C TYR A 57 -5.47 -7.09 9.01
N TYR A 58 -5.61 -7.16 7.68
CA TYR A 58 -4.50 -6.89 6.80
C TYR A 58 -4.01 -5.45 6.92
N PHE A 59 -4.89 -4.47 6.73
CA PHE A 59 -4.52 -3.05 6.75
C PHE A 59 -4.09 -2.55 8.13
N SER A 60 -4.40 -3.29 9.19
CA SER A 60 -3.92 -3.00 10.57
C SER A 60 -2.66 -3.78 10.97
N GLY A 61 -2.00 -4.48 10.04
CA GLY A 61 -0.76 -5.22 10.29
C GLY A 61 -0.93 -6.52 11.06
N GLN A 62 -2.17 -7.04 11.18
CA GLN A 62 -2.49 -8.29 11.90
C GLN A 62 -2.58 -9.47 10.92
N HIS A 63 -1.47 -9.77 10.25
CA HIS A 63 -1.43 -10.69 9.11
C HIS A 63 -1.90 -12.12 9.44
N GLU A 64 -1.59 -12.64 10.62
CA GLU A 64 -2.03 -13.98 11.04
C GLU A 64 -3.56 -14.07 11.07
N LYS A 65 -4.23 -13.04 11.60
CA LYS A 65 -5.70 -12.97 11.60
C LYS A 65 -6.25 -12.76 10.18
N ALA A 66 -5.58 -11.93 9.37
CA ALA A 66 -5.98 -11.73 7.99
C ALA A 66 -5.99 -13.07 7.22
N VAL A 67 -4.95 -13.90 7.37
CA VAL A 67 -4.87 -15.25 6.81
C VAL A 67 -5.96 -16.17 7.37
N GLU A 68 -6.19 -16.16 8.69
CA GLU A 68 -7.23 -16.96 9.36
C GLU A 68 -8.61 -16.66 8.78
N TYR A 69 -8.95 -15.39 8.60
CA TYR A 69 -10.25 -14.95 8.13
C TYR A 69 -10.43 -15.13 6.61
N ALA A 70 -9.37 -14.97 5.81
CA ALA A 70 -9.43 -15.11 4.36
C ALA A 70 -9.38 -16.58 3.88
N SER A 71 -8.63 -17.46 4.56
CA SER A 71 -8.35 -18.82 4.10
C SER A 71 -9.61 -19.69 3.82
N PRO A 72 -10.74 -19.61 4.58
CA PRO A 72 -11.94 -20.36 4.29
C PRO A 72 -12.61 -19.96 2.96
N TYR A 73 -12.34 -18.74 2.47
CA TYR A 73 -13.00 -18.15 1.31
C TYR A 73 -12.21 -18.29 0.01
N LEU A 74 -11.05 -18.95 0.03
CA LEU A 74 -10.21 -19.15 -1.17
C LEU A 74 -10.87 -19.96 -2.29
N ASN A 75 -11.93 -20.70 -1.99
CA ASN A 75 -12.72 -21.47 -2.94
C ASN A 75 -14.22 -21.11 -2.85
N HIS A 76 -14.53 -19.87 -2.47
CA HIS A 76 -15.90 -19.43 -2.32
C HIS A 76 -16.60 -19.40 -3.69
N GLU A 77 -17.89 -19.78 -3.75
CA GLU A 77 -18.68 -19.84 -4.98
C GLU A 77 -18.92 -18.44 -5.61
N ASN A 78 -18.98 -17.39 -4.76
CA ASN A 78 -18.98 -16.02 -5.27
C ASN A 78 -17.54 -15.59 -5.59
N ALA A 79 -17.27 -15.34 -6.87
CA ALA A 79 -15.94 -15.00 -7.36
C ALA A 79 -15.38 -13.68 -6.79
N MET A 80 -16.23 -12.72 -6.47
CA MET A 80 -15.77 -11.42 -5.93
C MET A 80 -15.25 -11.59 -4.50
N ILE A 81 -15.92 -12.42 -3.68
CA ILE A 81 -15.43 -12.80 -2.34
C ILE A 81 -14.14 -13.62 -2.47
N GLN A 82 -14.11 -14.60 -3.39
CA GLN A 82 -12.93 -15.40 -3.66
C GLN A 82 -11.72 -14.53 -4.05
N MET A 83 -11.91 -13.54 -4.93
CA MET A 83 -10.83 -12.62 -5.34
C MET A 83 -10.28 -11.82 -4.16
N SER A 84 -11.15 -11.25 -3.31
CA SER A 84 -10.72 -10.57 -2.09
C SER A 84 -9.95 -11.49 -1.16
N ALA A 85 -10.46 -12.69 -0.94
CA ALA A 85 -9.80 -13.69 -0.11
C ALA A 85 -8.41 -14.04 -0.65
N CYS A 86 -8.29 -14.27 -1.97
CA CYS A 86 -7.01 -14.57 -2.61
C CYS A 86 -6.01 -13.42 -2.48
N LEU A 87 -6.45 -12.16 -2.66
CA LEU A 87 -5.60 -10.99 -2.48
C LEU A 87 -5.10 -10.88 -1.04
N ILE A 88 -6.00 -10.80 -0.07
CA ILE A 88 -5.65 -10.67 1.35
C ILE A 88 -4.78 -11.83 1.82
N TYR A 89 -5.14 -13.06 1.47
CA TYR A 89 -4.36 -14.24 1.80
C TYR A 89 -2.95 -14.18 1.24
N SER A 90 -2.79 -13.74 -0.02
CA SER A 90 -1.48 -13.69 -0.67
C SER A 90 -0.58 -12.64 -0.04
N PHE A 91 -1.06 -11.40 0.11
CA PHE A 91 -0.25 -10.32 0.68
C PHE A 91 0.04 -10.52 2.16
N ALA A 92 -0.91 -11.02 2.95
CA ALA A 92 -0.68 -11.36 4.36
C ALA A 92 0.35 -12.48 4.52
N ASN A 93 0.29 -13.54 3.69
CA ASN A 93 1.30 -14.60 3.70
C ASN A 93 2.67 -14.13 3.21
N LEU A 94 2.72 -13.13 2.31
CA LEU A 94 3.97 -12.47 1.92
C LEU A 94 4.64 -11.84 3.15
N SER A 95 3.91 -11.03 3.90
CA SER A 95 4.39 -10.39 5.13
C SER A 95 4.76 -11.40 6.23
N LEU A 96 4.11 -12.56 6.27
CA LEU A 96 4.45 -13.67 7.16
C LEU A 96 5.60 -14.56 6.64
N ASN A 97 6.17 -14.24 5.47
CA ASN A 97 7.21 -15.05 4.83
C ASN A 97 6.76 -16.47 4.44
N HIS A 98 5.47 -16.69 4.27
CA HIS A 98 4.91 -17.96 3.79
C HIS A 98 4.79 -17.94 2.26
N ILE A 99 5.92 -17.90 1.56
CA ILE A 99 5.99 -17.62 0.11
C ILE A 99 5.20 -18.65 -0.73
N CYS A 100 5.21 -19.92 -0.34
CA CYS A 100 4.44 -20.95 -1.06
C CYS A 100 2.93 -20.70 -0.97
N ASP A 101 2.44 -20.22 0.17
CA ASP A 101 1.04 -19.90 0.38
C ASP A 101 0.66 -18.62 -0.37
N ALA A 102 1.52 -17.60 -0.34
CA ALA A 102 1.34 -16.38 -1.11
C ALA A 102 1.22 -16.67 -2.61
N LYS A 103 2.14 -17.44 -3.17
CA LYS A 103 2.09 -17.86 -4.59
C LYS A 103 0.81 -18.65 -4.91
N ARG A 104 0.40 -19.59 -4.07
CA ARG A 104 -0.83 -20.36 -4.26
C ARG A 104 -2.08 -19.47 -4.30
N GLY A 105 -2.13 -18.43 -3.47
CA GLY A 105 -3.22 -17.44 -3.51
C GLY A 105 -3.21 -16.63 -4.82
N LEU A 106 -2.04 -16.20 -5.29
CA LEU A 106 -1.90 -15.49 -6.57
C LEU A 106 -2.27 -16.35 -7.78
N ASP A 107 -1.87 -17.64 -7.78
CA ASP A 107 -2.24 -18.58 -8.86
C ASP A 107 -3.76 -18.75 -8.94
N ARG A 108 -4.43 -18.92 -7.79
CA ARG A 108 -5.89 -18.99 -7.73
C ARG A 108 -6.58 -17.71 -8.18
N LEU A 109 -6.02 -16.55 -7.80
CA LEU A 109 -6.52 -15.28 -8.27
C LEU A 109 -6.45 -15.19 -9.79
N GLN A 110 -5.33 -15.60 -10.39
CA GLN A 110 -5.15 -15.61 -11.83
C GLN A 110 -6.16 -16.53 -12.53
N ASP A 111 -6.41 -17.73 -12.00
CA ASP A 111 -7.40 -18.65 -12.53
C ASP A 111 -8.83 -18.06 -12.47
N SER A 112 -9.17 -17.41 -11.36
CA SER A 112 -10.47 -16.73 -11.20
C SER A 112 -10.62 -15.58 -12.18
N LEU A 113 -9.59 -14.75 -12.35
CA LEU A 113 -9.58 -13.64 -13.30
C LEU A 113 -9.78 -14.12 -14.73
N ALA A 114 -9.14 -15.22 -15.15
CA ALA A 114 -9.26 -15.77 -16.49
C ALA A 114 -10.69 -16.24 -16.84
N GLN A 115 -11.46 -16.68 -15.84
CA GLN A 115 -12.86 -17.11 -16.04
C GLN A 115 -13.82 -15.94 -16.26
N TYR A 116 -13.52 -14.75 -15.76
CA TYR A 116 -14.42 -13.58 -15.80
C TYR A 116 -14.05 -12.55 -16.90
N ALA A 117 -12.94 -12.73 -17.59
CA ALA A 117 -12.33 -11.74 -18.48
C ALA A 117 -13.18 -11.23 -19.67
N HIS A 118 -14.32 -11.86 -19.95
CA HIS A 118 -15.07 -11.57 -21.20
C HIS A 118 -16.58 -11.36 -21.02
N ALA A 119 -17.05 -11.05 -19.82
CA ALA A 119 -18.49 -10.95 -19.58
C ALA A 119 -19.06 -9.60 -20.00
N ASP A 120 -18.41 -8.48 -19.59
CA ASP A 120 -18.78 -7.11 -19.95
C ASP A 120 -17.63 -6.12 -19.66
N GLN A 121 -17.81 -4.82 -20.01
CA GLN A 121 -16.79 -3.78 -19.83
C GLN A 121 -16.43 -3.53 -18.34
N ALA A 122 -17.37 -3.72 -17.43
CA ALA A 122 -17.10 -3.53 -16.00
C ALA A 122 -16.21 -4.66 -15.47
N ASN A 123 -16.48 -5.90 -15.89
CA ASN A 123 -15.63 -7.05 -15.56
C ASN A 123 -14.25 -6.95 -16.19
N GLU A 124 -14.14 -6.51 -17.45
CA GLU A 124 -12.84 -6.25 -18.09
C GLU A 124 -12.04 -5.18 -17.32
N ALA A 125 -12.70 -4.12 -16.86
CA ALA A 125 -12.08 -3.07 -16.05
C ALA A 125 -11.62 -3.60 -14.69
N LEU A 126 -12.42 -4.43 -14.04
CA LEU A 126 -12.07 -5.07 -12.78
C LEU A 126 -10.86 -6.00 -12.95
N MET A 127 -10.82 -6.78 -14.03
CA MET A 127 -9.67 -7.64 -14.37
C MET A 127 -8.40 -6.83 -14.61
N ALA A 128 -8.51 -5.74 -15.38
CA ALA A 128 -7.39 -4.83 -15.62
C ALA A 128 -6.87 -4.24 -14.30
N PHE A 129 -7.79 -3.84 -13.41
CA PHE A 129 -7.46 -3.28 -12.11
C PHE A 129 -6.74 -4.29 -11.22
N ILE A 130 -7.32 -5.47 -10.98
CA ILE A 130 -6.73 -6.49 -10.09
C ILE A 130 -5.41 -6.99 -10.64
N GLY A 131 -5.34 -7.27 -11.95
CA GLY A 131 -4.12 -7.71 -12.61
C GLY A 131 -3.02 -6.62 -12.56
N GLY A 132 -3.38 -5.37 -12.84
CA GLY A 132 -2.49 -4.22 -12.78
C GLY A 132 -1.99 -3.96 -11.35
N ALA A 133 -2.90 -3.89 -10.38
CA ALA A 133 -2.56 -3.68 -8.99
C ALA A 133 -1.60 -4.76 -8.46
N SER A 134 -1.92 -6.04 -8.69
CA SER A 134 -1.07 -7.16 -8.23
C SER A 134 0.35 -7.09 -8.78
N ARG A 135 0.53 -6.67 -10.03
CA ARG A 135 1.86 -6.58 -10.66
C ARG A 135 2.60 -5.32 -10.27
N VAL A 136 1.94 -4.16 -10.29
CA VAL A 136 2.58 -2.87 -9.94
C VAL A 136 3.04 -2.88 -8.49
N LEU A 137 2.22 -3.36 -7.57
CA LEU A 137 2.58 -3.44 -6.14
C LEU A 137 3.72 -4.43 -5.88
N LEU A 138 3.84 -5.46 -6.69
CA LEU A 138 4.96 -6.40 -6.62
C LEU A 138 6.12 -6.03 -7.56
N HIS A 139 6.10 -4.85 -8.19
CA HIS A 139 7.09 -4.39 -9.17
C HIS A 139 7.35 -5.41 -10.32
N LEU A 140 6.32 -6.18 -10.68
CA LEU A 140 6.39 -7.14 -11.78
C LEU A 140 6.05 -6.45 -13.11
N PRO A 141 6.55 -6.99 -14.25
CA PRO A 141 6.22 -6.45 -15.57
C PRO A 141 4.70 -6.38 -15.81
N THR A 142 4.23 -5.27 -16.35
CA THR A 142 2.81 -5.02 -16.68
C THR A 142 2.49 -5.30 -18.14
N ASP A 143 3.45 -5.81 -18.91
CA ASP A 143 3.29 -6.12 -20.32
C ASP A 143 2.11 -7.08 -20.56
N GLY A 144 1.29 -6.75 -21.56
CA GLY A 144 0.11 -7.55 -21.94
C GLY A 144 -1.12 -7.36 -21.06
N LEU A 145 -1.08 -6.49 -20.03
CA LEU A 145 -2.28 -6.08 -19.30
C LEU A 145 -3.04 -4.99 -20.06
N PRO A 146 -4.39 -4.95 -19.90
CA PRO A 146 -5.18 -3.83 -20.39
C PRO A 146 -4.72 -2.51 -19.78
N ASN A 147 -4.80 -1.41 -20.55
CA ASN A 147 -4.43 -0.08 -20.07
C ASN A 147 -5.43 0.41 -19.00
N MET A 148 -4.94 0.62 -17.79
CA MET A 148 -5.75 1.07 -16.66
C MET A 148 -6.45 2.41 -16.95
N ALA A 149 -5.79 3.35 -17.65
CA ALA A 149 -6.36 4.65 -17.96
C ALA A 149 -7.62 4.57 -18.85
N GLU A 150 -7.71 3.55 -19.69
CA GLU A 150 -8.89 3.33 -20.55
C GLU A 150 -10.04 2.67 -19.78
N SER A 151 -9.73 1.87 -18.79
CA SER A 151 -10.67 1.03 -18.03
C SER A 151 -11.20 1.71 -16.76
N ILE A 152 -10.45 2.63 -16.16
CA ILE A 152 -10.74 3.22 -14.83
C ILE A 152 -12.15 3.83 -14.73
N ARG A 153 -12.69 4.37 -15.82
CA ARG A 153 -14.04 4.98 -15.86
C ARG A 153 -15.17 3.98 -15.61
N PHE A 154 -14.94 2.70 -15.81
CA PHE A 154 -15.91 1.62 -15.60
C PHE A 154 -15.83 1.01 -14.19
N LEU A 155 -14.83 1.39 -13.40
CA LEU A 155 -14.70 0.95 -12.03
C LEU A 155 -15.65 1.70 -11.08
N PRO A 156 -16.11 1.07 -9.98
CA PRO A 156 -16.77 1.77 -8.88
C PRO A 156 -15.90 2.91 -8.32
N GLU A 157 -16.54 3.90 -7.70
CA GLU A 157 -15.85 5.14 -7.28
C GLU A 157 -14.63 4.88 -6.40
N GLY A 158 -14.74 4.04 -5.35
CA GLY A 158 -13.59 3.71 -4.49
C GLY A 158 -12.46 3.03 -5.24
N MET A 159 -12.77 2.10 -6.16
CA MET A 159 -11.76 1.46 -7.00
C MET A 159 -11.07 2.42 -7.95
N ARG A 160 -11.72 3.52 -8.38
CA ARG A 160 -11.07 4.53 -9.22
C ARG A 160 -9.93 5.22 -8.46
N PHE A 161 -10.09 5.49 -7.17
CA PHE A 161 -9.00 6.05 -6.35
C PHE A 161 -7.82 5.10 -6.27
N TRP A 162 -8.08 3.81 -6.12
CA TRP A 162 -7.04 2.78 -6.19
C TRP A 162 -6.45 2.64 -7.60
N GLY A 163 -7.25 2.71 -8.64
CA GLY A 163 -6.77 2.77 -10.02
C GLY A 163 -5.83 3.95 -10.25
N CYS A 164 -6.16 5.14 -9.69
CA CYS A 164 -5.27 6.30 -9.71
C CYS A 164 -3.97 6.04 -8.96
N TYR A 165 -4.02 5.40 -7.78
CA TYR A 165 -2.82 5.00 -7.05
C TYR A 165 -1.94 4.05 -7.88
N VAL A 166 -2.51 3.02 -8.52
CA VAL A 166 -1.77 2.09 -9.39
C VAL A 166 -1.12 2.82 -10.56
N MET A 167 -1.84 3.72 -11.23
CA MET A 167 -1.30 4.53 -12.32
C MET A 167 -0.19 5.48 -11.86
N ALA A 168 -0.36 6.11 -10.70
CA ALA A 168 0.66 6.97 -10.10
C ALA A 168 1.91 6.16 -9.74
N HIS A 169 1.74 4.98 -9.15
CA HIS A 169 2.84 4.09 -8.80
C HIS A 169 3.59 3.58 -10.05
N GLU A 170 2.88 3.26 -11.13
CA GLU A 170 3.52 2.89 -12.40
C GLU A 170 4.37 4.05 -12.97
N ALA A 171 3.84 5.30 -12.93
CA ALA A 171 4.62 6.48 -13.32
C ALA A 171 5.82 6.70 -12.39
N TYR A 172 5.65 6.49 -11.09
CA TYR A 172 6.74 6.53 -10.11
C TYR A 172 7.88 5.55 -10.45
N LEU A 173 7.55 4.29 -10.78
CA LEU A 173 8.53 3.28 -11.17
C LEU A 173 9.29 3.66 -12.46
N LYS A 174 8.64 4.41 -13.36
CA LYS A 174 9.26 5.01 -14.55
C LYS A 174 10.06 6.28 -14.24
N GLN A 175 10.14 6.70 -12.98
CA GLN A 175 10.78 7.94 -12.51
C GLN A 175 10.08 9.23 -13.04
N GLU A 176 8.84 9.11 -13.46
CA GLU A 176 8.01 10.24 -13.91
C GLU A 176 7.28 10.88 -12.72
N TYR A 177 8.04 11.27 -11.68
CA TYR A 177 7.51 11.73 -10.39
C TYR A 177 6.56 12.93 -10.49
N GLY A 178 6.76 13.82 -11.45
CA GLY A 178 5.87 14.95 -11.69
C GLY A 178 4.51 14.51 -12.24
N GLN A 179 4.47 13.50 -13.10
CA GLN A 179 3.25 12.91 -13.62
C GLN A 179 2.51 12.14 -12.52
N SER A 180 3.23 11.31 -11.76
CA SER A 180 2.69 10.58 -10.62
C SER A 180 2.02 11.53 -9.62
N LEU A 181 2.73 12.57 -9.18
CA LEU A 181 2.17 13.58 -8.28
C LEU A 181 0.94 14.30 -8.88
N GLY A 182 0.96 14.57 -10.17
CA GLY A 182 -0.19 15.16 -10.89
C GLY A 182 -1.42 14.26 -10.86
N ILE A 183 -1.26 12.95 -11.01
CA ILE A 183 -2.36 11.96 -10.88
C ILE A 183 -2.93 11.97 -9.46
N VAL A 184 -2.08 11.95 -8.43
CA VAL A 184 -2.50 12.00 -7.03
C VAL A 184 -3.32 13.27 -6.76
N GLN A 185 -2.81 14.44 -7.15
CA GLN A 185 -3.48 15.72 -6.93
C GLN A 185 -4.82 15.83 -7.68
N ALA A 186 -4.86 15.38 -8.91
CA ALA A 186 -6.10 15.38 -9.71
C ALA A 186 -7.15 14.45 -9.08
N CYS A 187 -6.74 13.24 -8.67
CA CYS A 187 -7.62 12.27 -8.04
C CYS A 187 -8.20 12.81 -6.73
N GLN A 188 -7.38 13.33 -5.83
CA GLN A 188 -7.83 13.91 -4.57
C GLN A 188 -8.76 15.12 -4.76
N SER A 189 -8.48 15.98 -5.75
CA SER A 189 -9.32 17.16 -6.03
C SER A 189 -10.72 16.81 -6.55
N MET A 190 -10.91 15.62 -7.11
CA MET A 190 -12.20 15.12 -7.60
C MET A 190 -12.98 14.36 -6.53
N SER A 191 -12.37 14.04 -5.40
CA SER A 191 -13.03 13.31 -4.32
C SER A 191 -14.05 14.18 -3.60
N THR A 192 -15.28 13.67 -3.45
CA THR A 192 -16.36 14.30 -2.67
C THR A 192 -16.64 13.54 -1.37
N LYS A 193 -16.03 12.37 -1.20
CA LYS A 193 -16.18 11.48 -0.05
C LYS A 193 -14.81 11.00 0.40
N THR A 194 -14.69 10.62 1.67
CA THR A 194 -13.46 10.03 2.20
C THR A 194 -13.49 8.51 2.00
N TYR A 195 -12.50 7.99 1.26
CA TYR A 195 -12.19 6.55 1.15
C TYR A 195 -10.87 6.30 1.89
N PRO A 196 -10.87 6.07 3.21
CA PRO A 196 -9.68 6.19 4.04
C PRO A 196 -8.50 5.37 3.53
N ILE A 197 -8.72 4.09 3.21
CA ILE A 197 -7.63 3.22 2.74
C ILE A 197 -7.03 3.76 1.44
N ALA A 198 -7.85 4.08 0.45
CA ALA A 198 -7.37 4.61 -0.83
C ALA A 198 -6.67 5.97 -0.67
N HIS A 199 -7.19 6.85 0.20
CA HIS A 199 -6.56 8.16 0.48
C HIS A 199 -5.20 7.99 1.19
N ILE A 200 -5.07 7.08 2.17
CA ILE A 200 -3.79 6.77 2.80
C ILE A 200 -2.73 6.43 1.74
N TYR A 201 -3.04 5.51 0.83
CA TYR A 201 -2.09 5.09 -0.20
C TYR A 201 -1.80 6.19 -1.24
N LEU A 202 -2.78 7.03 -1.60
CA LEU A 202 -2.56 8.19 -2.47
C LEU A 202 -1.70 9.25 -1.80
N ASP A 203 -1.89 9.51 -0.51
CA ASP A 203 -1.07 10.45 0.24
C ASP A 203 0.36 9.92 0.42
N LEU A 204 0.54 8.63 0.68
CA LEU A 204 1.88 8.01 0.70
C LEU A 204 2.56 8.15 -0.67
N MET A 205 1.81 7.96 -1.77
CA MET A 205 2.34 8.17 -3.12
C MET A 205 2.77 9.63 -3.34
N GLY A 206 1.93 10.60 -2.94
CA GLY A 206 2.26 12.02 -2.98
C GLY A 206 3.52 12.36 -2.15
N ALA A 207 3.68 11.74 -0.98
CA ALA A 207 4.86 11.89 -0.14
C ALA A 207 6.13 11.35 -0.84
N MET A 208 6.05 10.16 -1.44
CA MET A 208 7.14 9.54 -2.18
C MET A 208 7.58 10.38 -3.39
N ASP A 209 6.62 10.89 -4.15
CA ASP A 209 6.87 11.76 -5.30
C ASP A 209 7.53 13.08 -4.88
N ALA A 210 6.99 13.71 -3.83
CA ALA A 210 7.51 14.96 -3.31
C ALA A 210 8.95 14.81 -2.78
N MET A 211 9.29 13.67 -2.14
CA MET A 211 10.67 13.35 -1.74
C MET A 211 11.61 13.29 -2.96
N ASN A 212 11.20 12.60 -4.02
CA ASN A 212 12.00 12.50 -5.24
C ASN A 212 12.14 13.84 -5.98
N LEU A 213 11.14 14.70 -5.89
CA LEU A 213 11.16 16.07 -6.40
C LEU A 213 11.87 17.07 -5.48
N ARG A 214 12.49 16.63 -4.39
CA ARG A 214 13.16 17.46 -3.39
C ARG A 214 12.26 18.50 -2.71
N LYS A 215 10.96 18.23 -2.61
CA LYS A 215 9.93 19.04 -1.95
C LYS A 215 9.62 18.50 -0.56
N THR A 216 10.60 18.52 0.34
CA THR A 216 10.53 17.85 1.65
C THR A 216 9.35 18.29 2.52
N GLU A 217 9.01 19.57 2.55
CA GLU A 217 7.87 20.07 3.34
C GLU A 217 6.52 19.60 2.76
N LEU A 218 6.41 19.51 1.44
CA LEU A 218 5.25 18.92 0.80
C LEU A 218 5.15 17.41 1.09
N ALA A 219 6.29 16.72 1.09
CA ALA A 219 6.36 15.30 1.43
C ALA A 219 5.91 15.03 2.87
N LYS A 220 6.37 15.84 3.83
CA LYS A 220 5.92 15.76 5.23
C LYS A 220 4.42 16.00 5.35
N LYS A 221 3.90 16.99 4.63
CA LYS A 221 2.46 17.28 4.64
C LYS A 221 1.66 16.04 4.19
N TYR A 222 1.96 15.48 3.03
CA TYR A 222 1.30 14.28 2.52
C TYR A 222 1.42 13.10 3.48
N PHE A 223 2.60 12.90 4.06
CA PHE A 223 2.81 11.82 5.02
C PHE A 223 1.95 12.00 6.28
N MET A 224 1.83 13.23 6.79
CA MET A 224 1.00 13.52 7.95
C MET A 224 -0.49 13.41 7.63
N ASP A 225 -0.93 13.82 6.45
CA ASP A 225 -2.31 13.65 5.98
C ASP A 225 -2.66 12.14 5.95
N ALA A 226 -1.74 11.27 5.44
CA ALA A 226 -1.89 9.81 5.50
C ALA A 226 -1.97 9.28 6.92
N TRP A 227 -1.10 9.76 7.83
CA TRP A 227 -1.07 9.34 9.22
C TRP A 227 -2.34 9.74 9.98
N GLU A 228 -2.82 10.96 9.82
CA GLU A 228 -4.05 11.45 10.45
C GLU A 228 -5.27 10.64 9.99
N THR A 229 -5.28 10.18 8.74
CA THR A 229 -6.34 9.30 8.21
C THR A 229 -6.21 7.87 8.72
N ALA A 230 -4.99 7.33 8.81
CA ALA A 230 -4.74 5.93 9.18
C ALA A 230 -4.94 5.65 10.67
N ARG A 231 -4.43 6.58 11.51
CA ARG A 231 -4.31 6.37 12.96
C ARG A 231 -5.62 6.04 13.68
N PRO A 232 -6.76 6.73 13.42
CA PRO A 232 -8.00 6.49 14.18
C PRO A 232 -8.54 5.06 14.08
N ASP A 233 -8.29 4.38 12.95
CA ASP A 233 -8.73 3.00 12.67
C ASP A 233 -7.57 2.00 12.66
N ASP A 234 -6.35 2.42 13.06
CA ASP A 234 -5.16 1.57 13.07
C ASP A 234 -4.74 1.03 11.68
N LEU A 235 -5.02 1.74 10.59
CA LEU A 235 -4.77 1.30 9.21
C LEU A 235 -3.32 1.57 8.78
N ILE A 236 -2.36 0.96 9.46
CA ILE A 236 -0.93 1.32 9.42
C ILE A 236 -0.09 0.48 8.43
N GLU A 237 -0.65 -0.58 7.85
CA GLU A 237 0.10 -1.50 6.96
C GLU A 237 0.76 -0.76 5.80
N GLY A 238 0.00 0.06 5.08
CA GLY A 238 0.51 0.80 3.93
C GLY A 238 1.70 1.71 4.25
N ILE A 239 1.78 2.26 5.46
CA ILE A 239 2.92 3.08 5.88
C ILE A 239 4.18 2.21 6.00
N GLY A 240 4.06 1.02 6.59
CA GLY A 240 5.15 0.07 6.74
C GLY A 240 5.65 -0.49 5.40
N GLU A 241 4.72 -0.83 4.50
CA GLU A 241 5.02 -1.32 3.15
C GLU A 241 5.84 -0.31 2.32
N HIS A 242 5.60 0.98 2.49
CA HIS A 242 6.24 2.05 1.72
C HIS A 242 7.49 2.65 2.39
N HIS A 243 7.96 2.12 3.53
CA HIS A 243 9.07 2.68 4.30
C HIS A 243 10.28 3.06 3.44
N GLY A 244 10.78 2.12 2.63
CA GLY A 244 11.95 2.36 1.79
C GLY A 244 11.76 3.47 0.76
N LEU A 245 10.54 3.64 0.26
CA LEU A 245 10.18 4.64 -0.74
C LEU A 245 9.90 6.01 -0.11
N LEU A 246 9.53 6.06 1.17
CA LEU A 246 9.26 7.26 1.96
C LEU A 246 10.53 7.98 2.42
N GLN A 247 11.72 7.38 2.26
CA GLN A 247 13.02 8.05 2.39
C GLN A 247 13.21 8.79 3.73
N GLY A 248 12.86 8.15 4.85
CA GLY A 248 13.08 8.67 6.20
C GLY A 248 11.95 9.55 6.75
N LEU A 249 10.83 9.69 6.06
CA LEU A 249 9.68 10.43 6.58
C LEU A 249 9.11 9.76 7.84
N ILE A 250 9.06 8.42 7.90
CA ILE A 250 8.58 7.69 9.09
C ILE A 250 9.44 8.06 10.31
N GLU A 251 10.76 8.01 10.16
CA GLU A 251 11.70 8.34 11.23
C GLU A 251 11.59 9.80 11.68
N THR A 252 11.45 10.73 10.72
CA THR A 252 11.49 12.16 11.03
C THR A 252 10.17 12.72 11.52
N CYS A 253 9.04 12.09 11.12
CA CYS A 253 7.72 12.56 11.49
C CYS A 253 7.14 11.84 12.70
N MET A 254 7.54 10.55 12.96
CA MET A 254 6.84 9.73 13.93
C MET A 254 7.66 9.33 15.17
N ARG A 255 8.97 9.19 15.04
CA ARG A 255 9.81 8.58 16.10
C ARG A 255 9.63 9.24 17.47
N ASP A 256 9.56 10.57 17.51
CA ASP A 256 9.52 11.35 18.75
C ASP A 256 8.08 11.51 19.26
N ASP A 257 7.11 11.72 18.37
CA ASP A 257 5.73 12.07 18.74
C ASP A 257 4.83 10.81 18.91
N TRP A 258 5.14 9.71 18.19
CA TRP A 258 4.39 8.43 18.23
C TRP A 258 5.31 7.22 18.31
N PRO A 259 6.11 7.07 19.39
CA PRO A 259 7.16 6.03 19.47
C PRO A 259 6.63 4.60 19.41
N GLU A 260 5.45 4.31 19.96
CA GLU A 260 4.86 2.97 19.94
C GLU A 260 4.33 2.61 18.54
N ASP A 261 3.65 3.53 17.88
CA ASP A 261 3.17 3.34 16.50
C ASP A 261 4.35 3.24 15.53
N TYR A 262 5.36 4.10 15.71
CA TYR A 262 6.62 4.01 14.97
C TYR A 262 7.23 2.61 15.04
N LYS A 263 7.33 2.04 16.24
CA LYS A 263 7.87 0.70 16.44
C LYS A 263 7.06 -0.38 15.71
N ARG A 264 5.73 -0.31 15.80
CA ARG A 264 4.83 -1.24 15.09
C ARG A 264 4.98 -1.13 13.57
N ILE A 265 5.06 0.09 13.03
CA ILE A 265 5.26 0.34 11.60
C ILE A 265 6.63 -0.21 11.14
N ILE A 266 7.67 -0.05 11.93
CA ILE A 266 9.00 -0.62 11.64
C ILE A 266 8.96 -2.16 11.65
N GLU A 267 8.18 -2.79 12.53
CA GLU A 267 7.98 -4.24 12.50
C GLU A 267 7.29 -4.70 11.21
N ILE A 268 6.27 -3.98 10.75
CA ILE A 268 5.62 -4.22 9.44
C ILE A 268 6.64 -4.10 8.31
N THR A 269 7.44 -3.03 8.31
CA THR A 269 8.51 -2.82 7.31
C THR A 269 9.44 -4.03 7.20
N TYR A 270 9.93 -4.55 8.32
CA TYR A 270 10.82 -5.71 8.29
C TYR A 270 10.14 -6.96 7.71
N ARG A 271 8.90 -7.24 8.15
CA ARG A 271 8.14 -8.41 7.68
C ARG A 271 7.87 -8.31 6.18
N PHE A 272 7.32 -7.19 5.72
CA PHE A 272 7.00 -6.95 4.32
C PHE A 272 8.25 -7.01 3.43
N SER A 273 9.29 -6.27 3.76
CA SER A 273 10.53 -6.22 2.97
C SER A 273 11.18 -7.59 2.82
N TYR A 274 11.16 -8.40 3.88
CA TYR A 274 11.72 -9.75 3.83
C TYR A 274 10.94 -10.67 2.89
N GLY A 275 9.61 -10.67 2.95
CA GLY A 275 8.76 -11.48 2.08
C GLY A 275 8.79 -11.00 0.63
N TRP A 276 8.76 -9.67 0.42
CA TRP A 276 8.80 -9.05 -0.90
C TRP A 276 10.07 -9.42 -1.67
N ARG A 277 11.24 -9.34 -1.04
CA ARG A 277 12.52 -9.75 -1.65
C ARG A 277 12.52 -11.19 -2.12
N ARG A 278 11.93 -12.10 -1.36
CA ARG A 278 11.87 -13.54 -1.72
C ARG A 278 10.97 -13.87 -2.90
N ILE A 279 10.00 -13.02 -3.19
CA ILE A 279 9.20 -13.17 -4.44
C ILE A 279 10.04 -12.79 -5.66
N HIS A 280 10.89 -11.75 -5.55
CA HIS A 280 11.69 -11.24 -6.65
C HIS A 280 12.97 -12.06 -6.91
N ASN A 281 13.60 -12.54 -5.84
CA ASN A 281 14.90 -13.23 -5.91
C ASN A 281 14.76 -14.70 -5.49
N SER A 282 14.00 -15.46 -6.27
CA SER A 282 13.87 -16.92 -6.03
C SER A 282 15.19 -17.69 -6.18
N ASP A 283 16.17 -17.13 -6.89
CA ASP A 283 17.42 -17.80 -7.27
C ASP A 283 18.67 -17.32 -6.49
N THR A 284 18.59 -16.19 -5.77
CA THR A 284 19.70 -15.68 -4.96
C THR A 284 19.26 -15.50 -3.52
N ASN A 285 19.82 -16.31 -2.62
CA ASN A 285 19.50 -16.27 -1.19
C ASN A 285 20.18 -15.10 -0.43
N GLU A 286 20.92 -14.22 -1.08
CA GLU A 286 21.67 -13.14 -0.41
C GLU A 286 21.62 -11.85 -1.23
N GLU A 287 21.02 -10.79 -0.66
CA GLU A 287 21.23 -9.42 -1.10
C GLU A 287 21.84 -8.56 0.00
N VAL A 288 22.67 -7.59 -0.41
CA VAL A 288 23.36 -6.64 0.48
C VAL A 288 22.38 -5.85 1.35
N ALA A 289 21.17 -5.59 0.84
CA ALA A 289 20.12 -4.89 1.57
C ALA A 289 19.57 -5.70 2.77
N ASP A 290 19.73 -7.02 2.79
CA ASP A 290 19.21 -7.89 3.85
C ASP A 290 19.92 -7.70 5.19
N ASN A 291 21.13 -7.17 5.16
CA ASN A 291 21.97 -6.94 6.33
C ASN A 291 21.94 -5.48 6.83
N LEU A 292 21.13 -4.61 6.22
CA LEU A 292 21.02 -3.22 6.62
C LEU A 292 19.87 -3.02 7.61
N THR A 293 20.11 -2.22 8.63
CA THR A 293 19.04 -1.67 9.47
C THR A 293 18.18 -0.70 8.64
N THR A 294 16.94 -0.41 9.06
CA THR A 294 16.07 0.55 8.40
C THR A 294 16.74 1.93 8.24
N THR A 295 17.46 2.38 9.27
CA THR A 295 18.23 3.64 9.23
C THR A 295 19.35 3.60 8.20
N GLU A 296 20.12 2.52 8.13
CA GLU A 296 21.19 2.35 7.14
C GLU A 296 20.62 2.28 5.72
N PHE A 297 19.52 1.55 5.54
CA PHE A 297 18.81 1.48 4.26
C PHE A 297 18.32 2.88 3.82
N THR A 298 17.67 3.63 4.70
CA THR A 298 17.20 4.99 4.41
C THR A 298 18.34 5.92 4.03
N ILE A 299 19.43 5.91 4.79
CA ILE A 299 20.61 6.73 4.51
C ILE A 299 21.24 6.34 3.16
N ALA A 300 21.33 5.05 2.86
CA ALA A 300 21.82 4.54 1.60
C ALA A 300 20.93 4.98 0.42
N MET A 301 19.61 4.89 0.59
CA MET A 301 18.64 5.33 -0.41
C MET A 301 18.76 6.84 -0.71
N LEU A 302 18.84 7.69 0.31
CA LEU A 302 19.03 9.12 0.14
C LEU A 302 20.36 9.43 -0.57
N ALA A 303 21.45 8.76 -0.17
CA ALA A 303 22.75 8.91 -0.80
C ALA A 303 22.76 8.49 -2.27
N SER A 304 22.08 7.39 -2.62
CA SER A 304 21.92 6.90 -4.01
C SER A 304 21.21 7.93 -4.89
N ARG A 305 20.29 8.68 -4.30
CA ARG A 305 19.53 9.77 -4.96
C ARG A 305 20.28 11.11 -4.96
N GLY A 306 21.58 11.11 -4.64
CA GLY A 306 22.45 12.25 -4.73
C GLY A 306 22.31 13.28 -3.61
N TRP A 307 21.73 12.89 -2.45
CA TRP A 307 21.75 13.76 -1.28
C TRP A 307 23.16 13.83 -0.69
N SER A 308 23.60 15.02 -0.29
CA SER A 308 24.84 15.21 0.46
C SER A 308 24.69 14.70 1.90
N ASN A 309 25.81 14.39 2.56
CA ASN A 309 25.79 13.96 3.96
C ASN A 309 25.17 15.03 4.89
N ALA A 310 25.32 16.32 4.57
CA ALA A 310 24.71 17.40 5.31
C ALA A 310 23.18 17.42 5.16
N GLU A 311 22.67 17.28 3.92
CA GLU A 311 21.23 17.20 3.66
C GLU A 311 20.60 15.97 4.34
N ILE A 312 21.28 14.82 4.27
CA ILE A 312 20.83 13.59 4.96
C ILE A 312 20.80 13.81 6.47
N ALA A 313 21.85 14.42 7.03
CA ALA A 313 21.95 14.67 8.46
C ALA A 313 20.83 15.60 8.95
N GLU A 314 20.56 16.68 8.22
CA GLU A 314 19.47 17.61 8.51
C GLU A 314 18.11 16.89 8.42
N HIS A 315 17.85 16.17 7.33
CA HIS A 315 16.60 15.46 7.11
C HIS A 315 16.33 14.38 8.16
N MET A 316 17.33 13.55 8.48
CA MET A 316 17.21 12.44 9.44
C MET A 316 17.39 12.87 10.90
N ARG A 317 17.60 14.17 11.19
CA ARG A 317 17.92 14.71 12.51
C ARG A 317 19.12 14.01 13.17
N LEU A 318 20.16 13.76 12.36
CA LEU A 318 21.41 13.12 12.77
C LEU A 318 22.59 14.08 12.62
N SER A 319 23.77 13.71 13.16
CA SER A 319 25.01 14.42 12.84
C SER A 319 25.57 13.93 11.49
N GLU A 320 26.28 14.78 10.74
CA GLU A 320 26.99 14.34 9.53
C GLU A 320 28.00 13.21 9.82
N ARG A 321 28.58 13.21 11.02
CA ARG A 321 29.48 12.14 11.47
C ARG A 321 28.74 10.80 11.56
N THR A 322 27.53 10.80 12.11
CA THR A 322 26.68 9.61 12.19
C THR A 322 26.29 9.10 10.81
N VAL A 323 25.92 10.00 9.90
CA VAL A 323 25.62 9.66 8.51
C VAL A 323 26.82 9.01 7.82
N LYS A 324 28.03 9.60 7.96
CA LYS A 324 29.27 9.02 7.41
C LYS A 324 29.56 7.65 7.99
N GLN A 325 29.29 7.42 9.27
CA GLN A 325 29.49 6.13 9.93
C GLN A 325 28.55 5.07 9.36
N HIS A 326 27.25 5.37 9.22
CA HIS A 326 26.30 4.45 8.60
C HIS A 326 26.64 4.15 7.13
N LEU A 327 27.01 5.16 6.33
CA LEU A 327 27.46 4.95 4.95
C LEU A 327 28.72 4.09 4.89
N SER A 328 29.63 4.22 5.85
CA SER A 328 30.82 3.35 5.92
C SER A 328 30.43 1.90 6.16
N THR A 329 29.44 1.63 7.02
CA THR A 329 28.90 0.27 7.23
C THR A 329 28.24 -0.26 5.97
N VAL A 330 27.42 0.54 5.31
CA VAL A 330 26.79 0.18 4.02
C VAL A 330 27.86 -0.18 2.97
N TYR A 331 28.91 0.63 2.85
CA TYR A 331 29.98 0.40 1.86
C TYR A 331 30.91 -0.77 2.17
N THR A 332 30.94 -1.28 3.39
CA THR A 332 31.65 -2.53 3.70
C THR A 332 30.94 -3.73 3.07
N ASN A 333 29.64 -3.61 2.83
CA ASN A 333 28.80 -4.64 2.19
C ASN A 333 28.63 -4.43 0.68
N ILE A 334 29.06 -3.26 0.15
CA ILE A 334 28.94 -2.89 -1.28
C ILE A 334 30.28 -2.32 -1.76
N ASP A 335 30.92 -2.93 -2.74
CA ASP A 335 32.27 -2.59 -3.18
C ASP A 335 32.48 -1.14 -3.66
N LYS A 336 31.43 -0.40 -4.08
CA LYS A 336 31.52 1.02 -4.53
C LYS A 336 30.20 1.77 -4.42
N ARG A 337 30.30 3.09 -4.13
CA ARG A 337 29.16 4.05 -4.13
C ARG A 337 28.39 4.06 -5.48
N SER A 338 29.06 3.81 -6.60
CA SER A 338 28.40 3.71 -7.91
C SER A 338 27.48 2.49 -8.04
N GLN A 339 27.70 1.44 -7.27
CA GLN A 339 26.86 0.24 -7.24
C GLN A 339 25.63 0.43 -6.35
N LEU A 340 25.65 1.40 -5.43
CA LEU A 340 24.53 1.70 -4.56
C LEU A 340 23.24 1.97 -5.35
N ASN A 341 23.35 2.71 -6.48
CA ASN A 341 22.21 2.98 -7.36
C ASN A 341 21.63 1.71 -7.98
N GLU A 342 22.49 0.76 -8.32
CA GLU A 342 22.08 -0.49 -8.93
C GLU A 342 21.36 -1.42 -7.94
N TYR A 343 21.76 -1.38 -6.66
CA TYR A 343 21.14 -2.16 -5.58
C TYR A 343 19.86 -1.53 -5.00
N MET A 344 19.74 -0.19 -5.05
CA MET A 344 18.62 0.53 -4.44
C MET A 344 17.47 0.87 -5.40
N LEU A 345 17.67 0.68 -6.71
CA LEU A 345 16.69 0.97 -7.76
C LEU A 345 16.05 -0.31 -8.36
N ARG A 346 16.51 -1.47 -7.92
CA ARG A 346 15.90 -2.76 -8.23
C ARG A 346 14.94 -3.13 -7.11
#